data_893d229747a272edc6b50ac35f204b53
#
_entry.id   893d229747a272edc6b50ac35f204b53
#
_cell.length_a   1.000
_cell.length_b   1.000
_cell.length_c   1.000
_cell.angle_alpha   90.00
_cell.angle_beta   90.00
_cell.angle_gamma   90.00
#
_symmetry.space_group_name_H-M   'P 1'
#
loop_
_entity.id
_entity.type
_entity.pdbx_description
1 polymer ?
#
loop_
_entity_poly.entity_id
_entity_poly.type
_entity_poly.pdbx_seq_one_letter_code
_entity_poly.pdbx_strand_id
1 'polypeptide(L)'
;MKSKNLRSYFEFGEASECRRGLLCGMGITPEEQNRPLIGIINSWNEYNPGHIHLKALAERVKQGVREAGGFPVEVMTTGICDGMVLKDPKYVEIPSRNSIADQVEITVEGNFFDGMVMLSTCDSIVPGHLMAAARLDIPTILVTGGYMPLGQFRGKEVLHIHAQDKVGTAKEGKMDMDEYNGLIENSWGMCGGCTSMTTANSMCIIAETLGMSLPGNSTASAVSPKLSNIAYRAGKQIMKLVENGISARKIITPDSVRNAIKVDMALAGSSNLILHIPAIAHEAEYDEPWWKYFDEASEEIPLLSHLAPSGPYNLKDLDLAGGLSAVLNNLMPKLTGDCLTVTGNTLKENVIGAPVYDTDVIRTLDNPVMKAPGIGVLYGNLAPEGAIIKIAAVPENLMKYSGTARVFDSLDEGLKALRCGEVKPGDALVLRFMGLKGRFGTTAFTFQEELKGIPELYNTCAIITDGRFSGGTSGLSIGYVSPEAALVGPIGLIKNGDVVDVDIEKRSINMRVSDEEIKKRAAEFSWTFPKNDYPRYLNLFVKNVGSMAKGGIWER
;
A
#
# COMPACT_ATOMS: atom_id res chain seq x y z
N MET A 1 25.29 34.15 3.75
CA MET A 1 24.24 34.43 2.75
C MET A 1 23.69 33.12 2.27
N LYS A 2 22.40 33.00 2.04
CA LYS A 2 21.75 31.83 1.50
C LYS A 2 22.27 31.54 0.09
N SER A 3 22.52 30.27 -0.23
CA SER A 3 22.97 29.87 -1.57
C SER A 3 21.89 30.17 -2.61
N LYS A 4 22.30 30.75 -3.76
CA LYS A 4 21.39 31.02 -4.90
C LYS A 4 20.83 29.76 -5.55
N ASN A 5 21.42 28.60 -5.28
CA ASN A 5 20.98 27.31 -5.80
C ASN A 5 19.81 26.70 -4.99
N LEU A 6 19.43 27.31 -3.88
CA LEU A 6 18.30 26.85 -3.06
C LEU A 6 16.99 27.41 -3.59
N ARG A 7 15.94 26.58 -3.61
CA ARG A 7 14.58 26.97 -4.03
C ARG A 7 14.01 28.08 -3.14
N SER A 8 14.36 28.09 -1.87
CA SER A 8 13.95 29.08 -0.89
C SER A 8 14.76 30.40 -0.95
N TYR A 9 15.68 30.54 -1.92
CA TYR A 9 16.37 31.80 -2.17
C TYR A 9 15.48 32.77 -2.95
N PHE A 10 15.44 34.01 -2.51
CA PHE A 10 14.76 35.12 -3.20
C PHE A 10 15.75 36.28 -3.37
N GLU A 11 15.84 36.83 -4.57
CA GLU A 11 16.66 38.02 -4.82
C GLU A 11 16.02 39.27 -4.17
N PHE A 12 16.88 40.25 -3.87
CA PHE A 12 16.40 41.54 -3.41
C PHE A 12 15.49 42.16 -4.47
N GLY A 13 14.31 42.67 -4.06
CA GLY A 13 13.31 43.24 -4.97
C GLY A 13 12.29 42.22 -5.53
N GLU A 14 12.44 40.91 -5.27
CA GLU A 14 11.48 39.87 -5.65
C GLU A 14 10.47 39.57 -4.52
N ALA A 15 9.92 40.58 -3.86
CA ALA A 15 9.11 40.44 -2.64
C ALA A 15 9.85 39.78 -1.46
N SER A 16 11.19 39.68 -1.53
CA SER A 16 12.02 39.08 -0.47
C SER A 16 11.91 39.85 0.84
N GLU A 17 11.71 41.19 0.78
CA GLU A 17 11.56 42.05 1.95
C GLU A 17 10.28 41.74 2.70
N CYS A 18 9.15 41.55 2.00
CA CYS A 18 7.88 41.17 2.59
C CYS A 18 7.99 39.80 3.29
N ARG A 19 8.55 38.80 2.59
CA ARG A 19 8.78 37.49 3.15
C ARG A 19 9.67 37.52 4.39
N ARG A 20 10.79 38.25 4.33
CA ARG A 20 11.70 38.44 5.48
C ARG A 20 11.00 39.07 6.67
N GLY A 21 10.21 40.13 6.44
CA GLY A 21 9.44 40.81 7.48
C GLY A 21 8.42 39.85 8.14
N LEU A 22 7.68 39.07 7.34
CA LEU A 22 6.73 38.06 7.85
C LEU A 22 7.42 36.99 8.70
N LEU A 23 8.56 36.45 8.23
CA LEU A 23 9.33 35.48 8.97
C LEU A 23 9.87 36.06 10.29
N CYS A 24 10.37 37.30 10.30
CA CYS A 24 10.76 37.96 11.54
C CYS A 24 9.57 38.15 12.50
N GLY A 25 8.38 38.49 11.96
CA GLY A 25 7.14 38.55 12.75
C GLY A 25 6.72 37.25 13.39
N MET A 26 7.15 36.11 12.82
CA MET A 26 6.99 34.76 13.39
C MET A 26 8.10 34.40 14.38
N GLY A 27 9.06 35.28 14.66
CA GLY A 27 10.19 35.01 15.55
C GLY A 27 11.35 34.27 14.89
N ILE A 28 11.37 34.13 13.55
CA ILE A 28 12.45 33.49 12.81
C ILE A 28 13.57 34.48 12.55
N THR A 29 14.75 34.22 13.07
CA THR A 29 15.89 35.13 12.99
C THR A 29 16.47 35.23 11.58
N PRO A 30 17.17 36.33 11.23
CA PRO A 30 17.84 36.46 9.94
C PRO A 30 18.87 35.31 9.67
N GLU A 31 19.50 34.80 10.72
CA GLU A 31 20.44 33.68 10.62
C GLU A 31 19.71 32.37 10.20
N GLU A 32 18.54 32.10 10.78
CA GLU A 32 17.71 30.94 10.44
C GLU A 32 17.17 31.05 9.02
N GLN A 33 16.76 32.25 8.59
CA GLN A 33 16.26 32.52 7.22
C GLN A 33 17.32 32.26 6.14
N ASN A 34 18.61 32.31 6.50
CA ASN A 34 19.72 32.03 5.59
C ASN A 34 20.03 30.51 5.46
N ARG A 35 19.40 29.65 6.26
CA ARG A 35 19.58 28.20 6.20
C ARG A 35 18.72 27.56 5.12
N PRO A 36 19.08 26.37 4.59
CA PRO A 36 18.17 25.59 3.76
C PRO A 36 16.86 25.32 4.48
N LEU A 37 15.74 25.51 3.79
CA LEU A 37 14.39 25.35 4.32
C LEU A 37 13.91 23.92 4.09
N ILE A 38 13.72 23.16 5.16
CA ILE A 38 13.35 21.75 5.10
C ILE A 38 11.91 21.56 5.57
N GLY A 39 11.04 21.06 4.68
CA GLY A 39 9.69 20.65 5.03
C GLY A 39 9.68 19.37 5.83
N ILE A 40 9.00 19.36 6.97
CA ILE A 40 8.67 18.14 7.72
C ILE A 40 7.21 17.84 7.45
N ILE A 41 6.97 17.00 6.45
CA ILE A 41 5.63 16.64 5.98
C ILE A 41 5.10 15.52 6.87
N ASN A 42 4.17 15.84 7.75
CA ASN A 42 3.74 14.94 8.80
C ASN A 42 2.25 14.58 8.64
N SER A 43 1.94 13.29 8.61
CA SER A 43 0.55 12.80 8.61
C SER A 43 0.01 12.53 10.03
N TRP A 44 0.64 13.10 11.06
CA TRP A 44 0.20 12.99 12.44
C TRP A 44 -1.26 13.45 12.62
N ASN A 45 -2.00 12.69 13.39
CA ASN A 45 -3.30 13.10 13.93
C ASN A 45 -3.61 12.29 15.20
N GLU A 46 -4.64 12.70 15.93
CA GLU A 46 -5.03 12.08 17.21
C GLU A 46 -5.98 10.89 17.04
N TYR A 47 -6.43 10.60 15.82
CA TYR A 47 -7.48 9.63 15.53
C TYR A 47 -7.00 8.43 14.69
N ASN A 48 -5.70 8.30 14.46
CA ASN A 48 -5.11 7.16 13.74
C ASN A 48 -4.02 6.53 14.61
N PRO A 49 -4.19 5.27 15.08
CA PRO A 49 -3.18 4.62 15.94
C PRO A 49 -1.82 4.47 15.25
N GLY A 50 -1.80 4.38 13.92
CA GLY A 50 -0.56 4.39 13.13
C GLY A 50 0.17 5.73 13.14
N HIS A 51 -0.46 6.83 13.58
CA HIS A 51 0.03 8.20 13.41
C HIS A 51 0.19 9.01 14.70
N ILE A 52 -0.44 8.60 15.80
CA ILE A 52 -0.42 9.38 17.08
C ILE A 52 1.00 9.67 17.61
N HIS A 53 1.99 8.84 17.30
CA HIS A 53 3.38 8.97 17.74
C HIS A 53 4.26 9.78 16.77
N LEU A 54 3.79 10.06 15.54
CA LEU A 54 4.58 10.75 14.51
C LEU A 54 4.98 12.17 14.92
N LYS A 55 4.22 12.82 15.82
CA LYS A 55 4.59 14.12 16.40
C LYS A 55 5.94 14.05 17.14
N ALA A 56 6.15 13.00 17.93
CA ALA A 56 7.41 12.81 18.63
C ALA A 56 8.57 12.51 17.67
N LEU A 57 8.31 11.73 16.61
CA LEU A 57 9.31 11.48 15.57
C LEU A 57 9.65 12.76 14.78
N ALA A 58 8.68 13.63 14.52
CA ALA A 58 8.92 14.93 13.87
C ALA A 58 9.89 15.79 14.68
N GLU A 59 9.77 15.81 16.01
CA GLU A 59 10.73 16.54 16.85
C GLU A 59 12.15 15.97 16.72
N ARG A 60 12.30 14.64 16.60
CA ARG A 60 13.61 14.01 16.38
C ARG A 60 14.19 14.37 15.01
N VAL A 61 13.36 14.38 13.96
CA VAL A 61 13.79 14.84 12.63
C VAL A 61 14.24 16.32 12.69
N LYS A 62 13.42 17.18 13.29
CA LYS A 62 13.73 18.63 13.42
C LYS A 62 15.05 18.88 14.17
N GLN A 63 15.35 18.08 15.22
CA GLN A 63 16.64 18.12 15.90
C GLN A 63 17.79 17.82 14.93
N GLY A 64 17.69 16.72 14.15
CA GLY A 64 18.70 16.35 13.17
C GLY A 64 18.94 17.41 12.12
N VAL A 65 17.85 18.01 11.58
CA VAL A 65 17.93 19.10 10.59
C VAL A 65 18.64 20.33 11.17
N ARG A 66 18.25 20.78 12.38
CA ARG A 66 18.87 21.95 13.03
C ARG A 66 20.36 21.75 13.30
N GLU A 67 20.73 20.57 13.80
CA GLU A 67 22.13 20.22 14.08
C GLU A 67 22.98 20.19 12.80
N ALA A 68 22.40 19.76 11.68
CA ALA A 68 23.05 19.78 10.37
C ALA A 68 22.97 21.14 9.63
N GLY A 69 22.48 22.20 10.31
CA GLY A 69 22.48 23.58 9.78
C GLY A 69 21.27 23.96 8.94
N GLY A 70 20.21 23.13 8.89
CA GLY A 70 18.96 23.42 8.21
C GLY A 70 17.95 24.17 9.09
N PHE A 71 16.88 24.64 8.47
CA PHE A 71 15.72 25.25 9.13
C PHE A 71 14.48 24.39 8.86
N PRO A 72 14.02 23.56 9.83
CA PRO A 72 12.87 22.68 9.65
C PRO A 72 11.55 23.41 9.91
N VAL A 73 10.57 23.22 9.01
CA VAL A 73 9.19 23.69 9.16
C VAL A 73 8.25 22.49 9.02
N GLU A 74 7.42 22.25 10.04
CA GLU A 74 6.46 21.16 10.04
C GLU A 74 5.13 21.60 9.43
N VAL A 75 4.59 20.77 8.53
CA VAL A 75 3.28 20.92 7.90
C VAL A 75 2.56 19.58 7.89
N MET A 76 1.23 19.63 8.00
CA MET A 76 0.40 18.43 8.15
C MET A 76 -0.25 18.02 6.84
N THR A 77 -0.43 16.70 6.68
CA THR A 77 -1.24 16.07 5.64
C THR A 77 -2.33 15.19 6.25
N THR A 78 -3.33 14.85 5.44
CA THR A 78 -4.38 13.91 5.85
C THR A 78 -3.80 12.52 6.13
N GLY A 79 -4.34 11.84 7.17
CA GLY A 79 -3.98 10.46 7.50
C GLY A 79 -5.20 9.70 8.01
N ILE A 80 -5.87 8.91 7.14
CA ILE A 80 -7.04 8.12 7.47
C ILE A 80 -6.64 6.64 7.56
N CYS A 81 -7.01 5.96 8.65
CA CYS A 81 -6.83 4.52 8.79
C CYS A 81 -8.03 3.78 8.21
N ASP A 82 -7.81 2.82 7.32
CA ASP A 82 -8.85 1.97 6.73
C ASP A 82 -9.59 1.15 7.79
N GLY A 83 -8.87 0.58 8.76
CA GLY A 83 -9.45 -0.17 9.86
C GLY A 83 -10.44 0.62 10.73
N MET A 84 -10.28 1.95 10.82
CA MET A 84 -11.18 2.83 11.57
C MET A 84 -12.49 3.16 10.82
N VAL A 85 -12.52 2.96 9.52
CA VAL A 85 -13.63 3.39 8.64
C VAL A 85 -14.22 2.26 7.81
N LEU A 86 -13.99 1.00 8.18
CA LEU A 86 -14.47 -0.20 7.46
C LEU A 86 -15.98 -0.19 7.16
N LYS A 87 -16.78 0.53 7.94
CA LYS A 87 -18.22 0.67 7.70
C LYS A 87 -18.53 1.41 6.39
N ASP A 88 -17.70 2.40 6.02
CA ASP A 88 -17.87 3.20 4.80
C ASP A 88 -16.48 3.70 4.31
N PRO A 89 -15.70 2.84 3.64
CA PRO A 89 -14.31 3.12 3.31
C PRO A 89 -14.11 4.00 2.05
N LYS A 90 -15.14 4.64 1.53
CA LYS A 90 -15.12 5.36 0.24
C LYS A 90 -14.07 6.47 0.09
N TYR A 91 -13.60 7.05 1.19
CA TYR A 91 -12.54 8.06 1.17
C TYR A 91 -11.14 7.49 1.36
N VAL A 92 -11.05 6.29 1.90
CA VAL A 92 -9.79 5.63 2.18
C VAL A 92 -9.18 5.09 0.88
N GLU A 93 -7.90 4.88 0.95
CA GLU A 93 -7.08 4.28 -0.07
C GLU A 93 -6.90 5.21 -1.28
N ILE A 94 -7.47 4.95 -2.45
CA ILE A 94 -7.10 5.70 -3.65
C ILE A 94 -7.55 7.17 -3.61
N PRO A 95 -8.77 7.52 -3.17
CA PRO A 95 -9.15 8.92 -3.05
C PRO A 95 -8.27 9.72 -2.08
N SER A 96 -7.97 9.19 -0.88
CA SER A 96 -7.09 9.87 0.07
C SER A 96 -5.64 9.88 -0.40
N ARG A 97 -5.14 8.79 -1.00
CA ARG A 97 -3.78 8.69 -1.54
C ARG A 97 -3.49 9.81 -2.55
N ASN A 98 -4.36 9.98 -3.54
CA ASN A 98 -4.18 11.01 -4.56
C ASN A 98 -4.29 12.42 -3.95
N SER A 99 -5.26 12.62 -3.04
CA SER A 99 -5.40 13.90 -2.32
C SER A 99 -4.17 14.24 -1.47
N ILE A 100 -3.53 13.25 -0.83
CA ILE A 100 -2.31 13.45 -0.05
C ILE A 100 -1.17 13.92 -0.96
N ALA A 101 -1.00 13.31 -2.14
CA ALA A 101 0.00 13.73 -3.10
C ALA A 101 -0.20 15.20 -3.52
N ASP A 102 -1.45 15.59 -3.81
CA ASP A 102 -1.81 16.97 -4.17
C ASP A 102 -1.58 17.96 -3.01
N GLN A 103 -1.93 17.59 -1.77
CA GLN A 103 -1.69 18.42 -0.57
C GLN A 103 -0.20 18.68 -0.36
N VAL A 104 0.63 17.66 -0.54
CA VAL A 104 2.09 17.81 -0.41
C VAL A 104 2.63 18.72 -1.51
N GLU A 105 2.22 18.52 -2.76
CA GLU A 105 2.62 19.36 -3.88
C GLU A 105 2.30 20.83 -3.63
N ILE A 106 1.04 21.15 -3.33
CA ILE A 106 0.60 22.54 -3.03
C ILE A 106 1.43 23.15 -1.90
N THR A 107 1.69 22.35 -0.86
CA THR A 107 2.42 22.83 0.32
C THR A 107 3.89 23.10 0.02
N VAL A 108 4.54 22.17 -0.69
CA VAL A 108 5.98 22.23 -0.96
C VAL A 108 6.30 23.29 -2.01
N GLU A 109 5.52 23.33 -3.10
CA GLU A 109 5.68 24.34 -4.15
C GLU A 109 5.35 25.75 -3.64
N GLY A 110 4.24 25.88 -2.91
CA GLY A 110 3.81 27.17 -2.37
C GLY A 110 4.75 27.77 -1.33
N ASN A 111 5.55 26.94 -0.64
CA ASN A 111 6.51 27.38 0.40
C ASN A 111 7.98 27.34 -0.06
N PHE A 112 8.26 26.83 -1.25
CA PHE A 112 9.61 26.73 -1.82
C PHE A 112 10.60 25.93 -0.93
N PHE A 113 10.20 24.77 -0.41
CA PHE A 113 11.09 23.94 0.40
C PHE A 113 12.28 23.44 -0.45
N ASP A 114 13.47 23.46 0.14
CA ASP A 114 14.72 22.99 -0.50
C ASP A 114 14.87 21.47 -0.46
N GLY A 115 14.17 20.82 0.45
CA GLY A 115 14.08 19.39 0.64
C GLY A 115 13.01 19.08 1.67
N MET A 116 12.68 17.80 1.83
CA MET A 116 11.66 17.39 2.78
C MET A 116 11.94 16.05 3.44
N VAL A 117 11.49 15.92 4.69
CA VAL A 117 11.38 14.63 5.39
C VAL A 117 9.90 14.35 5.61
N MET A 118 9.43 13.22 5.10
CA MET A 118 8.04 12.80 5.21
C MET A 118 7.87 11.79 6.34
N LEU A 119 6.85 11.96 7.16
CA LEU A 119 6.50 11.06 8.26
C LEU A 119 5.14 10.45 7.97
N SER A 120 5.11 9.13 7.76
CA SER A 120 3.89 8.40 7.42
C SER A 120 3.92 6.94 7.83
N THR A 121 2.73 6.41 8.01
CA THR A 121 2.44 4.99 8.21
C THR A 121 1.12 4.72 7.50
N CYS A 122 0.60 3.51 7.53
CA CYS A 122 -0.70 3.13 6.97
C CYS A 122 -0.80 3.17 5.44
N ASP A 123 -1.87 2.56 4.98
CA ASP A 123 -2.06 2.00 3.65
C ASP A 123 -1.92 3.00 2.51
N SER A 124 -2.66 4.11 2.58
CA SER A 124 -2.72 5.09 1.49
C SER A 124 -1.78 6.27 1.68
N ILE A 125 -1.25 6.45 2.90
CA ILE A 125 -0.47 7.63 3.26
C ILE A 125 0.97 7.49 2.75
N VAL A 126 1.59 6.32 2.99
CA VAL A 126 2.95 6.04 2.49
C VAL A 126 3.02 6.16 0.97
N PRO A 127 2.15 5.51 0.17
CA PRO A 127 2.19 5.68 -1.28
C PRO A 127 1.85 7.10 -1.73
N GLY A 128 0.92 7.81 -1.07
CA GLY A 128 0.62 9.22 -1.37
C GLY A 128 1.83 10.13 -1.18
N HIS A 129 2.59 9.93 -0.12
CA HIS A 129 3.85 10.64 0.12
C HIS A 129 4.93 10.28 -0.92
N LEU A 130 5.08 8.99 -1.29
CA LEU A 130 6.03 8.58 -2.32
C LEU A 130 5.66 9.11 -3.71
N MET A 131 4.36 9.16 -4.05
CA MET A 131 3.88 9.82 -5.27
C MET A 131 4.27 11.30 -5.29
N ALA A 132 4.03 12.02 -4.19
CA ALA A 132 4.43 13.43 -4.08
C ALA A 132 5.94 13.61 -4.18
N ALA A 133 6.74 12.74 -3.55
CA ALA A 133 8.20 12.77 -3.66
C ALA A 133 8.67 12.62 -5.11
N ALA A 134 8.10 11.64 -5.83
CA ALA A 134 8.39 11.38 -7.23
C ALA A 134 7.98 12.55 -8.15
N ARG A 135 6.78 13.12 -7.93
CA ARG A 135 6.24 14.25 -8.69
C ARG A 135 7.08 15.51 -8.54
N LEU A 136 7.43 15.87 -7.29
CA LEU A 136 8.15 17.09 -6.97
C LEU A 136 9.63 17.05 -7.32
N ASP A 137 10.23 15.87 -7.36
CA ASP A 137 11.64 15.66 -7.66
C ASP A 137 12.62 16.54 -6.90
N ILE A 138 12.39 16.74 -5.60
CA ILE A 138 13.32 17.42 -4.69
C ILE A 138 13.99 16.41 -3.74
N PRO A 139 15.08 16.79 -3.06
CA PRO A 139 15.67 15.96 -2.01
C PRO A 139 14.63 15.55 -0.98
N THR A 140 14.43 14.23 -0.82
CA THR A 140 13.37 13.68 0.02
C THR A 140 13.83 12.44 0.77
N ILE A 141 13.44 12.31 2.04
CA ILE A 141 13.58 11.09 2.84
C ILE A 141 12.23 10.76 3.46
N LEU A 142 11.82 9.50 3.38
CA LEU A 142 10.67 8.99 4.09
C LEU A 142 11.09 8.33 5.40
N VAL A 143 10.45 8.70 6.51
CA VAL A 143 10.54 8.02 7.80
C VAL A 143 9.20 7.37 8.09
N THR A 144 9.16 6.04 8.03
CA THR A 144 7.96 5.29 8.37
C THR A 144 7.79 5.20 9.88
N GLY A 145 6.54 5.21 10.35
CA GLY A 145 6.25 5.21 11.79
C GLY A 145 6.46 3.86 12.49
N GLY A 146 6.91 2.83 11.77
CA GLY A 146 7.19 1.51 12.32
C GLY A 146 5.95 0.66 12.60
N TYR A 147 6.17 -0.62 12.88
CA TYR A 147 5.09 -1.54 13.22
C TYR A 147 4.68 -1.42 14.69
N MET A 148 3.39 -1.65 14.95
CA MET A 148 2.78 -1.69 16.29
C MET A 148 3.30 -2.91 17.07
N PRO A 149 3.62 -2.79 18.37
CA PRO A 149 3.88 -3.96 19.22
C PRO A 149 2.71 -4.94 19.21
N LEU A 150 2.99 -6.21 19.48
CA LEU A 150 1.94 -7.21 19.68
C LEU A 150 1.11 -6.91 20.92
N GLY A 151 -0.19 -7.20 20.83
CA GLY A 151 -1.07 -7.20 21.98
C GLY A 151 -0.74 -8.35 22.95
N GLN A 152 -1.30 -8.29 24.16
CA GLN A 152 -1.10 -9.30 25.20
C GLN A 152 -2.45 -9.72 25.78
N PHE A 153 -2.82 -10.98 25.64
CA PHE A 153 -4.07 -11.50 26.21
C PHE A 153 -3.86 -12.84 26.89
N ARG A 154 -4.24 -12.93 28.17
CA ARG A 154 -4.11 -14.13 29.01
C ARG A 154 -2.69 -14.74 28.97
N GLY A 155 -1.66 -13.89 29.02
CA GLY A 155 -0.25 -14.30 29.04
C GLY A 155 0.32 -14.75 27.70
N LYS A 156 -0.40 -14.51 26.59
CA LYS A 156 0.06 -14.81 25.23
C LYS A 156 0.11 -13.54 24.39
N GLU A 157 1.09 -13.47 23.49
CA GLU A 157 1.10 -12.46 22.44
C GLU A 157 -0.04 -12.71 21.45
N VAL A 158 -0.72 -11.66 21.04
CA VAL A 158 -1.84 -11.73 20.09
C VAL A 158 -1.70 -10.69 19.00
N LEU A 159 -2.06 -11.08 17.79
CA LEU A 159 -2.22 -10.19 16.65
C LEU A 159 -3.67 -9.72 16.56
N HIS A 160 -3.89 -8.51 16.05
CA HIS A 160 -5.23 -7.99 15.78
C HIS A 160 -6.08 -8.90 14.89
N ILE A 161 -5.48 -9.60 13.91
CA ILE A 161 -6.19 -10.55 13.06
C ILE A 161 -6.78 -11.71 13.85
N HIS A 162 -6.17 -12.13 14.97
CA HIS A 162 -6.72 -13.20 15.82
C HIS A 162 -8.08 -12.82 16.42
N ALA A 163 -8.28 -11.54 16.74
CA ALA A 163 -9.56 -11.06 17.22
C ALA A 163 -10.60 -10.97 16.08
N GLN A 164 -10.16 -10.53 14.89
CA GLN A 164 -11.01 -10.48 13.69
C GLN A 164 -11.50 -11.87 13.29
N ASP A 165 -10.62 -12.87 13.27
CA ASP A 165 -10.96 -14.28 12.96
C ASP A 165 -11.99 -14.88 13.94
N LYS A 166 -12.13 -14.33 15.15
CA LYS A 166 -13.08 -14.82 16.15
C LYS A 166 -14.47 -14.18 16.09
N VAL A 167 -14.69 -13.17 15.24
CA VAL A 167 -15.98 -12.48 15.11
C VAL A 167 -17.13 -13.46 14.83
N GLY A 168 -16.95 -14.38 13.86
CA GLY A 168 -17.95 -15.39 13.50
C GLY A 168 -18.27 -16.31 14.69
N THR A 169 -17.22 -16.83 15.33
CA THR A 169 -17.35 -17.72 16.51
C THR A 169 -18.10 -17.07 17.67
N ALA A 170 -17.82 -15.77 17.91
CA ALA A 170 -18.51 -15.00 18.94
C ALA A 170 -19.99 -14.74 18.58
N LYS A 171 -20.27 -14.37 17.31
CA LYS A 171 -21.65 -14.18 16.82
C LYS A 171 -22.51 -15.44 16.92
N GLU A 172 -21.92 -16.62 16.73
CA GLU A 172 -22.62 -17.91 16.86
C GLU A 172 -22.78 -18.37 18.31
N GLY A 173 -22.34 -17.58 19.30
CA GLY A 173 -22.39 -17.94 20.72
C GLY A 173 -21.44 -19.09 21.13
N LYS A 174 -20.47 -19.44 20.27
CA LYS A 174 -19.45 -20.47 20.52
C LYS A 174 -18.25 -19.94 21.30
N MET A 175 -18.18 -18.65 21.52
CA MET A 175 -17.17 -17.97 22.35
C MET A 175 -17.90 -17.02 23.32
N ASP A 176 -17.44 -17.01 24.57
CA ASP A 176 -17.96 -16.08 25.57
C ASP A 176 -17.68 -14.62 25.15
N MET A 177 -18.68 -13.76 25.29
CA MET A 177 -18.58 -12.36 24.87
C MET A 177 -17.57 -11.56 25.71
N ASP A 178 -17.42 -11.88 27.00
CA ASP A 178 -16.43 -11.21 27.86
C ASP A 178 -15.02 -11.63 27.45
N GLU A 179 -14.83 -12.90 27.06
CA GLU A 179 -13.56 -13.37 26.50
C GLU A 179 -13.27 -12.69 25.16
N TYR A 180 -14.26 -12.58 24.26
CA TYR A 180 -14.12 -11.92 22.97
C TYR A 180 -13.77 -10.43 23.14
N ASN A 181 -14.49 -9.71 24.01
CA ASN A 181 -14.22 -8.30 24.29
C ASN A 181 -12.81 -8.11 24.87
N GLY A 182 -12.43 -8.95 25.82
CA GLY A 182 -11.08 -8.94 26.37
C GLY A 182 -10.00 -9.19 25.31
N LEU A 183 -10.25 -10.07 24.35
CA LEU A 183 -9.33 -10.29 23.23
C LEU A 183 -9.25 -9.03 22.33
N ILE A 184 -10.36 -8.41 21.96
CA ILE A 184 -10.39 -7.16 21.17
C ILE A 184 -9.61 -6.05 21.86
N GLU A 185 -9.88 -5.79 23.12
CA GLU A 185 -9.27 -4.70 23.89
C GLU A 185 -7.75 -4.85 24.04
N ASN A 186 -7.23 -6.08 23.95
CA ASN A 186 -5.84 -6.39 24.18
C ASN A 186 -5.07 -6.86 22.93
N SER A 187 -5.70 -6.92 21.74
CA SER A 187 -5.05 -7.38 20.50
C SER A 187 -4.25 -6.32 19.78
N TRP A 188 -4.38 -5.05 20.17
CA TRP A 188 -3.64 -3.92 19.65
C TRP A 188 -2.64 -3.43 20.69
N GLY A 189 -1.34 -3.56 20.40
CA GLY A 189 -0.32 -3.36 21.44
C GLY A 189 -0.09 -1.91 21.84
N MET A 190 -0.16 -0.95 20.89
CA MET A 190 -0.01 0.49 21.11
C MET A 190 -0.16 1.25 19.79
N CYS A 191 0.74 2.24 19.53
CA CYS A 191 0.84 2.97 18.27
C CYS A 191 1.70 2.24 17.24
N GLY A 192 1.52 2.57 15.97
CA GLY A 192 2.26 2.02 14.84
C GLY A 192 1.36 1.45 13.75
N GLY A 193 1.94 1.04 12.63
CA GLY A 193 1.25 0.27 11.60
C GLY A 193 0.86 -1.12 12.10
N CYS A 194 -0.08 -1.79 11.43
CA CYS A 194 -0.45 -3.17 11.77
C CYS A 194 0.79 -4.06 11.86
N THR A 195 0.80 -5.06 12.76
CA THR A 195 1.99 -5.91 12.97
C THR A 195 2.13 -7.01 11.90
N SER A 196 1.11 -7.22 11.07
CA SER A 196 1.10 -8.17 9.97
C SER A 196 1.57 -7.53 8.64
N MET A 197 1.91 -8.35 7.64
CA MET A 197 2.28 -7.92 6.29
C MET A 197 1.04 -7.53 5.47
N THR A 198 0.31 -6.52 5.96
CA THR A 198 -0.76 -5.83 5.25
C THR A 198 -0.18 -4.66 4.44
N THR A 199 -1.02 -3.85 3.80
CA THR A 199 -0.56 -2.77 2.92
C THR A 199 0.32 -1.75 3.64
N ALA A 200 0.02 -1.42 4.91
CA ALA A 200 0.81 -0.49 5.70
C ALA A 200 2.29 -0.87 5.75
N ASN A 201 2.60 -2.10 6.21
CA ASN A 201 3.99 -2.56 6.31
C ASN A 201 4.60 -2.90 4.95
N SER A 202 3.81 -3.44 4.02
CA SER A 202 4.28 -3.66 2.65
C SER A 202 4.77 -2.36 2.03
N MET A 203 4.02 -1.26 2.16
CA MET A 203 4.45 0.04 1.65
C MET A 203 5.64 0.64 2.41
N CYS A 204 5.77 0.39 3.72
CA CYS A 204 6.97 0.76 4.48
C CYS A 204 8.22 0.02 3.95
N ILE A 205 8.10 -1.28 3.68
CA ILE A 205 9.16 -2.11 3.09
C ILE A 205 9.51 -1.62 1.69
N ILE A 206 8.49 -1.31 0.87
CA ILE A 206 8.72 -0.76 -0.48
C ILE A 206 9.43 0.59 -0.44
N ALA A 207 9.10 1.47 0.49
CA ALA A 207 9.77 2.76 0.65
C ALA A 207 11.29 2.59 0.92
N GLU A 208 11.65 1.62 1.76
CA GLU A 208 13.07 1.31 2.05
C GLU A 208 13.73 0.58 0.86
N THR A 209 13.04 -0.34 0.19
CA THR A 209 13.53 -1.05 -1.00
C THR A 209 13.78 -0.10 -2.18
N LEU A 210 12.88 0.86 -2.42
CA LEU A 210 13.07 1.94 -3.40
C LEU A 210 14.31 2.81 -3.09
N GLY A 211 14.83 2.75 -1.86
CA GLY A 211 15.92 3.58 -1.39
C GLY A 211 15.48 4.91 -0.78
N MET A 212 14.18 5.14 -0.57
CA MET A 212 13.62 6.40 -0.05
C MET A 212 13.63 6.51 1.47
N SER A 213 13.92 5.42 2.21
CA SER A 213 14.07 5.36 3.66
C SER A 213 15.47 4.90 4.06
N LEU A 214 15.90 5.27 5.26
CA LEU A 214 17.16 4.77 5.82
C LEU A 214 17.06 3.27 6.16
N PRO A 215 18.15 2.49 5.99
CA PRO A 215 18.15 1.07 6.27
C PRO A 215 17.66 0.72 7.68
N GLY A 216 16.79 -0.29 7.75
CA GLY A 216 16.18 -0.78 8.98
C GLY A 216 15.01 0.06 9.51
N ASN A 217 14.52 1.04 8.75
CA ASN A 217 13.35 1.84 9.12
C ASN A 217 12.06 1.02 9.03
N SER A 218 11.86 0.31 7.92
CA SER A 218 10.61 -0.38 7.61
C SER A 218 10.26 -1.51 8.58
N THR A 219 11.29 -2.10 9.21
CA THR A 219 11.13 -3.18 10.20
C THR A 219 11.45 -2.72 11.64
N ALA A 220 11.44 -1.42 11.90
CA ALA A 220 11.59 -0.91 13.26
C ALA A 220 10.22 -0.88 13.99
N SER A 221 10.19 -1.31 15.26
CA SER A 221 8.98 -1.12 16.07
C SER A 221 8.73 0.36 16.34
N ALA A 222 7.46 0.77 16.30
CA ALA A 222 7.01 2.14 16.53
C ALA A 222 7.45 2.73 17.90
N VAL A 223 7.63 1.88 18.89
CA VAL A 223 8.04 2.27 20.26
C VAL A 223 9.52 2.04 20.53
N SER A 224 10.32 1.70 19.53
CA SER A 224 11.73 1.37 19.70
C SER A 224 12.65 2.61 19.70
N PRO A 225 13.73 2.60 20.47
CA PRO A 225 14.79 3.60 20.34
C PRO A 225 15.43 3.63 18.94
N LYS A 226 15.43 2.49 18.24
CA LYS A 226 15.90 2.35 16.85
C LYS A 226 15.19 3.33 15.92
N LEU A 227 13.84 3.37 15.96
CA LEU A 227 13.04 4.27 15.13
C LEU A 227 13.32 5.75 15.46
N SER A 228 13.37 6.11 16.75
CA SER A 228 13.70 7.48 17.19
C SER A 228 15.09 7.93 16.68
N ASN A 229 16.08 7.04 16.68
CA ASN A 229 17.40 7.33 16.15
C ASN A 229 17.42 7.43 14.63
N ILE A 230 16.63 6.62 13.93
CA ILE A 230 16.47 6.73 12.47
C ILE A 230 15.86 8.07 12.09
N ALA A 231 14.81 8.53 12.80
CA ALA A 231 14.20 9.83 12.59
C ALA A 231 15.21 10.99 12.72
N TYR A 232 16.01 10.95 13.79
CA TYR A 232 17.09 11.93 13.98
C TYR A 232 18.13 11.90 12.85
N ARG A 233 18.57 10.69 12.45
CA ARG A 233 19.53 10.52 11.34
C ARG A 233 18.96 10.99 10.02
N ALA A 234 17.67 10.75 9.75
CA ALA A 234 16.99 11.23 8.54
C ALA A 234 17.03 12.77 8.48
N GLY A 235 16.82 13.45 9.62
CA GLY A 235 16.97 14.90 9.71
C GLY A 235 18.38 15.41 9.40
N LYS A 236 19.42 14.65 9.75
CA LYS A 236 20.80 15.00 9.33
C LYS A 236 21.06 14.66 7.87
N GLN A 237 20.55 13.54 7.40
CA GLN A 237 20.82 13.03 6.06
C GLN A 237 20.15 13.86 4.97
N ILE A 238 18.95 14.42 5.21
CA ILE A 238 18.29 15.30 4.23
C ILE A 238 19.16 16.50 3.85
N MET A 239 19.92 17.04 4.80
CA MET A 239 20.83 18.15 4.52
C MET A 239 21.93 17.77 3.53
N LYS A 240 22.44 16.53 3.62
CA LYS A 240 23.43 16.02 2.64
C LYS A 240 22.81 15.81 1.26
N LEU A 241 21.55 15.34 1.20
CA LEU A 241 20.84 15.21 -0.07
C LEU A 241 20.65 16.57 -0.75
N VAL A 242 20.28 17.60 0.01
CA VAL A 242 20.17 18.99 -0.48
C VAL A 242 21.52 19.50 -0.98
N GLU A 243 22.59 19.29 -0.21
CA GLU A 243 23.95 19.71 -0.57
C GLU A 243 24.44 19.04 -1.86
N ASN A 244 24.20 17.73 -2.00
CA ASN A 244 24.65 16.92 -3.14
C ASN A 244 23.67 16.96 -4.32
N GLY A 245 22.52 17.63 -4.20
CA GLY A 245 21.49 17.68 -5.23
C GLY A 245 20.91 16.32 -5.58
N ILE A 246 20.78 15.41 -4.59
CA ILE A 246 20.17 14.09 -4.77
C ILE A 246 18.66 14.22 -4.60
N SER A 247 17.94 14.27 -5.72
CA SER A 247 16.48 14.37 -5.76
C SER A 247 15.81 12.99 -5.74
N ALA A 248 14.48 12.97 -5.56
CA ALA A 248 13.72 11.74 -5.46
C ALA A 248 13.79 10.88 -6.73
N ARG A 249 13.74 11.46 -7.94
CA ARG A 249 13.81 10.71 -9.21
C ARG A 249 15.21 10.14 -9.52
N LYS A 250 16.25 10.62 -8.85
CA LYS A 250 17.56 9.96 -8.92
C LYS A 250 17.58 8.62 -8.16
N ILE A 251 16.64 8.43 -7.26
CA ILE A 251 16.50 7.24 -6.41
C ILE A 251 15.36 6.35 -6.93
N ILE A 252 14.18 6.93 -7.19
CA ILE A 252 13.04 6.23 -7.78
C ILE A 252 13.29 6.10 -9.28
N THR A 253 13.84 4.96 -9.69
CA THR A 253 14.17 4.62 -11.08
C THR A 253 13.41 3.36 -11.50
N PRO A 254 13.32 3.03 -12.79
CA PRO A 254 12.71 1.77 -13.23
C PRO A 254 13.30 0.55 -12.53
N ASP A 255 14.61 0.53 -12.28
CA ASP A 255 15.29 -0.59 -11.62
C ASP A 255 14.94 -0.68 -10.14
N SER A 256 14.88 0.46 -9.41
CA SER A 256 14.42 0.45 -8.01
C SER A 256 12.94 0.06 -7.89
N VAL A 257 12.11 0.43 -8.86
CA VAL A 257 10.69 0.00 -8.93
C VAL A 257 10.59 -1.52 -9.19
N ARG A 258 11.40 -2.08 -10.10
CA ARG A 258 11.46 -3.54 -10.32
C ARG A 258 11.97 -4.28 -9.08
N ASN A 259 12.95 -3.72 -8.36
CA ASN A 259 13.38 -4.27 -7.06
C ASN A 259 12.23 -4.29 -6.05
N ALA A 260 11.44 -3.21 -5.98
CA ALA A 260 10.29 -3.11 -5.10
C ALA A 260 9.25 -4.22 -5.39
N ILE A 261 8.94 -4.47 -6.66
CA ILE A 261 8.05 -5.57 -7.10
C ILE A 261 8.62 -6.93 -6.66
N LYS A 262 9.90 -7.18 -6.88
CA LYS A 262 10.55 -8.44 -6.51
C LYS A 262 10.55 -8.68 -5.00
N VAL A 263 10.75 -7.64 -4.20
CA VAL A 263 10.71 -7.74 -2.73
C VAL A 263 9.29 -7.99 -2.23
N ASP A 264 8.28 -7.37 -2.86
CA ASP A 264 6.87 -7.66 -2.56
C ASP A 264 6.56 -9.15 -2.77
N MET A 265 7.04 -9.73 -3.87
CA MET A 265 6.91 -11.17 -4.13
C MET A 265 7.61 -12.00 -3.05
N ALA A 266 8.86 -11.70 -2.71
CA ALA A 266 9.64 -12.46 -1.74
C ALA A 266 9.05 -12.49 -0.33
N LEU A 267 8.18 -11.53 0.01
CA LEU A 267 7.54 -11.38 1.32
C LEU A 267 6.02 -11.64 1.32
N ALA A 268 5.43 -12.02 0.18
CA ALA A 268 3.98 -12.14 -0.02
C ALA A 268 3.22 -10.91 0.51
N GLY A 269 3.66 -9.72 0.11
CA GLY A 269 3.09 -8.46 0.54
C GLY A 269 1.64 -8.24 0.09
N SER A 270 1.18 -7.02 0.18
CA SER A 270 -0.21 -6.70 -0.13
C SER A 270 -0.48 -6.61 -1.63
N SER A 271 -1.59 -7.19 -2.08
CA SER A 271 -2.09 -7.02 -3.45
C SER A 271 -2.38 -5.56 -3.84
N ASN A 272 -2.52 -4.64 -2.87
CA ASN A 272 -2.70 -3.22 -3.16
C ASN A 272 -1.44 -2.58 -3.80
N LEU A 273 -0.28 -3.21 -3.68
CA LEU A 273 0.95 -2.73 -4.30
C LEU A 273 0.88 -2.73 -5.83
N ILE A 274 0.01 -3.56 -6.41
CA ILE A 274 -0.31 -3.57 -7.85
C ILE A 274 -0.86 -2.22 -8.36
N LEU A 275 -1.40 -1.39 -7.46
CA LEU A 275 -1.85 -0.02 -7.73
C LEU A 275 -0.81 1.01 -7.28
N HIS A 276 -0.21 0.81 -6.11
CA HIS A 276 0.62 1.83 -5.49
C HIS A 276 1.97 1.97 -6.18
N ILE A 277 2.62 0.86 -6.55
CA ILE A 277 3.92 0.89 -7.23
C ILE A 277 3.82 1.54 -8.62
N PRO A 278 2.86 1.16 -9.50
CA PRO A 278 2.66 1.86 -10.77
C PRO A 278 2.35 3.35 -10.62
N ALA A 279 1.57 3.73 -9.59
CA ALA A 279 1.26 5.14 -9.34
C ALA A 279 2.51 5.96 -8.97
N ILE A 280 3.39 5.40 -8.13
CA ILE A 280 4.67 6.04 -7.76
C ILE A 280 5.58 6.16 -8.99
N ALA A 281 5.66 5.09 -9.81
CA ALA A 281 6.45 5.09 -11.03
C ALA A 281 5.96 6.11 -12.05
N HIS A 282 4.63 6.23 -12.22
CA HIS A 282 4.03 7.25 -13.10
C HIS A 282 4.38 8.67 -12.65
N GLU A 283 4.28 8.96 -11.35
CA GLU A 283 4.66 10.27 -10.82
C GLU A 283 6.17 10.56 -10.96
N ALA A 284 6.99 9.51 -11.09
CA ALA A 284 8.40 9.62 -11.46
C ALA A 284 8.62 9.71 -12.99
N GLU A 285 7.55 9.80 -13.79
CA GLU A 285 7.55 9.87 -15.27
C GLU A 285 7.97 8.56 -15.96
N TYR A 286 7.71 7.42 -15.31
CA TYR A 286 7.95 6.09 -15.87
C TYR A 286 6.62 5.37 -16.13
N ASP A 287 6.15 5.37 -17.39
CA ASP A 287 4.97 4.66 -17.85
C ASP A 287 5.36 3.34 -18.53
N GLU A 288 5.54 2.29 -17.73
CA GLU A 288 5.87 0.95 -18.19
C GLU A 288 4.69 -0.02 -17.92
N PRO A 289 4.66 -1.20 -18.56
CA PRO A 289 3.62 -2.21 -18.31
C PRO A 289 3.88 -2.93 -16.96
N TRP A 290 3.71 -2.21 -15.84
CA TRP A 290 4.10 -2.65 -14.51
C TRP A 290 3.45 -3.97 -14.09
N TRP A 291 2.19 -4.23 -14.48
CA TRP A 291 1.53 -5.50 -14.19
C TRP A 291 2.24 -6.70 -14.83
N LYS A 292 2.84 -6.52 -16.02
CA LYS A 292 3.68 -7.54 -16.64
C LYS A 292 4.91 -7.85 -15.79
N TYR A 293 5.54 -6.84 -15.18
CA TYR A 293 6.67 -7.08 -14.28
C TYR A 293 6.27 -7.77 -12.98
N PHE A 294 5.05 -7.53 -12.47
CA PHE A 294 4.50 -8.32 -11.37
C PHE A 294 4.33 -9.77 -11.75
N ASP A 295 3.82 -10.06 -12.96
CA ASP A 295 3.62 -11.42 -13.45
C ASP A 295 4.98 -12.13 -13.62
N GLU A 296 5.95 -11.50 -14.31
CA GLU A 296 7.32 -12.01 -14.45
C GLU A 296 8.00 -12.26 -13.09
N ALA A 297 7.90 -11.31 -12.17
CA ALA A 297 8.45 -11.47 -10.82
C ALA A 297 7.78 -12.60 -10.04
N SER A 298 6.49 -12.83 -10.29
CA SER A 298 5.75 -13.92 -9.66
C SER A 298 6.25 -15.31 -10.08
N GLU A 299 6.86 -15.46 -11.22
CA GLU A 299 7.47 -16.71 -11.69
C GLU A 299 8.94 -16.85 -11.25
N GLU A 300 9.66 -15.71 -11.13
CA GLU A 300 11.09 -15.67 -10.87
C GLU A 300 11.45 -15.70 -9.38
N ILE A 301 10.65 -15.03 -8.54
CA ILE A 301 11.02 -14.73 -7.15
C ILE A 301 10.31 -15.69 -6.19
N PRO A 302 11.02 -16.51 -5.43
CA PRO A 302 10.42 -17.38 -4.43
C PRO A 302 10.02 -16.62 -3.16
N LEU A 303 9.07 -17.18 -2.41
CA LEU A 303 8.69 -16.69 -1.09
C LEU A 303 9.79 -17.00 -0.08
N LEU A 304 10.38 -15.96 0.52
CA LEU A 304 11.46 -16.09 1.50
C LEU A 304 11.00 -15.96 2.95
N SER A 305 9.88 -15.32 3.20
CA SER A 305 9.34 -15.19 4.56
C SER A 305 7.82 -15.33 4.55
N HIS A 306 7.30 -16.21 5.41
CA HIS A 306 5.86 -16.51 5.48
C HIS A 306 5.21 -15.71 6.60
N LEU A 307 4.89 -14.46 6.29
CA LEU A 307 4.38 -13.49 7.25
C LEU A 307 2.84 -13.52 7.34
N ALA A 308 2.31 -13.25 8.52
CA ALA A 308 0.87 -13.07 8.71
C ALA A 308 0.35 -11.91 7.84
N PRO A 309 -0.84 -12.01 7.25
CA PRO A 309 -1.90 -12.99 7.52
C PRO A 309 -1.77 -14.33 6.79
N SER A 310 -0.83 -14.48 5.86
CA SER A 310 -0.68 -15.72 5.06
C SER A 310 0.09 -16.80 5.79
N GLY A 311 0.91 -16.45 6.79
CA GLY A 311 1.79 -17.34 7.50
C GLY A 311 1.84 -17.09 9.01
N PRO A 312 2.69 -17.85 9.73
CA PRO A 312 2.74 -17.83 11.19
C PRO A 312 3.54 -16.68 11.78
N TYR A 313 4.43 -16.06 10.99
CA TYR A 313 5.33 -15.01 11.47
C TYR A 313 4.74 -13.61 11.30
N ASN A 314 5.27 -12.63 12.00
CA ASN A 314 4.84 -11.24 11.95
C ASN A 314 6.04 -10.29 11.81
N LEU A 315 5.81 -8.97 11.79
CA LEU A 315 6.89 -7.97 11.59
C LEU A 315 7.94 -7.95 12.72
N LYS A 316 7.55 -8.29 13.96
CA LYS A 316 8.50 -8.44 15.07
C LYS A 316 9.47 -9.61 14.80
N ASP A 317 8.92 -10.74 14.33
CA ASP A 317 9.75 -11.90 13.99
C ASP A 317 10.71 -11.57 12.85
N LEU A 318 10.24 -10.87 11.83
CA LEU A 318 11.07 -10.42 10.71
C LEU A 318 12.19 -9.46 11.18
N ASP A 319 11.88 -8.47 12.04
CA ASP A 319 12.89 -7.54 12.58
C ASP A 319 13.97 -8.29 13.38
N LEU A 320 13.56 -9.22 14.24
CA LEU A 320 14.47 -10.03 15.05
C LEU A 320 15.31 -11.00 14.21
N ALA A 321 14.77 -11.50 13.11
CA ALA A 321 15.49 -12.39 12.19
C ALA A 321 16.55 -11.68 11.32
N GLY A 322 16.62 -10.35 11.36
CA GLY A 322 17.58 -9.54 10.60
C GLY A 322 16.94 -8.42 9.78
N GLY A 323 15.62 -8.36 9.77
CA GLY A 323 14.83 -7.30 9.11
C GLY A 323 14.96 -7.29 7.60
N LEU A 324 14.51 -6.19 6.99
CA LEU A 324 14.55 -6.04 5.53
C LEU A 324 15.99 -6.09 4.97
N SER A 325 16.98 -5.59 5.69
CA SER A 325 18.37 -5.64 5.23
C SER A 325 18.86 -7.07 4.99
N ALA A 326 18.48 -8.02 5.85
CA ALA A 326 18.81 -9.43 5.68
C ALA A 326 18.06 -10.07 4.49
N VAL A 327 16.78 -9.72 4.29
CA VAL A 327 16.01 -10.15 3.12
C VAL A 327 16.64 -9.64 1.82
N LEU A 328 16.96 -8.35 1.76
CA LEU A 328 17.59 -7.72 0.57
C LEU A 328 18.97 -8.33 0.28
N ASN A 329 19.77 -8.60 1.31
CA ASN A 329 21.07 -9.25 1.13
C ASN A 329 20.93 -10.67 0.55
N ASN A 330 19.96 -11.47 1.05
CA ASN A 330 19.65 -12.80 0.51
C ASN A 330 19.12 -12.73 -0.92
N LEU A 331 18.28 -11.74 -1.21
CA LEU A 331 17.63 -11.58 -2.51
C LEU A 331 18.54 -10.85 -3.53
N MET A 332 19.70 -10.32 -3.11
CA MET A 332 20.59 -9.51 -3.94
C MET A 332 20.97 -10.13 -5.31
N PRO A 333 21.15 -11.45 -5.45
CA PRO A 333 21.39 -12.07 -6.77
C PRO A 333 20.25 -11.86 -7.80
N LYS A 334 19.05 -11.50 -7.33
CA LYS A 334 17.85 -11.25 -8.14
C LYS A 334 17.52 -9.76 -8.29
N LEU A 335 18.25 -8.88 -7.59
CA LEU A 335 17.99 -7.44 -7.54
C LEU A 335 19.06 -6.66 -8.36
N THR A 336 18.69 -5.46 -8.79
CA THR A 336 19.64 -4.45 -9.29
C THR A 336 20.26 -3.73 -8.09
N GLY A 337 21.46 -4.16 -7.70
CA GLY A 337 22.13 -3.68 -6.49
C GLY A 337 22.65 -2.24 -6.55
N ASP A 338 22.89 -1.70 -7.76
CA ASP A 338 23.52 -0.39 -7.96
C ASP A 338 22.54 0.80 -7.88
N CYS A 339 21.26 0.55 -7.54
CA CYS A 339 20.27 1.61 -7.32
C CYS A 339 20.71 2.53 -6.19
N LEU A 340 20.75 3.84 -6.47
CA LEU A 340 21.07 4.88 -5.47
C LEU A 340 19.98 4.94 -4.39
N THR A 341 20.38 5.28 -3.15
CA THR A 341 19.46 5.43 -2.03
C THR A 341 19.66 6.78 -1.33
N VAL A 342 18.75 7.12 -0.40
CA VAL A 342 18.85 8.32 0.45
C VAL A 342 20.10 8.35 1.34
N THR A 343 20.83 7.25 1.50
CA THR A 343 22.12 7.28 2.21
C THR A 343 23.24 7.92 1.39
N GLY A 344 23.05 8.05 0.07
CA GLY A 344 24.09 8.40 -0.90
C GLY A 344 24.90 7.19 -1.41
N ASN A 345 24.65 6.01 -0.84
CA ASN A 345 25.22 4.73 -1.28
C ASN A 345 24.21 3.95 -2.11
N THR A 346 24.66 2.90 -2.77
CA THR A 346 23.80 1.96 -3.49
C THR A 346 23.02 1.04 -2.53
N LEU A 347 21.97 0.40 -3.05
CA LEU A 347 21.19 -0.59 -2.29
C LEU A 347 22.07 -1.72 -1.79
N LYS A 348 22.96 -2.25 -2.65
CA LYS A 348 23.89 -3.32 -2.32
C LYS A 348 24.86 -2.92 -1.21
N GLU A 349 25.46 -1.72 -1.31
CA GLU A 349 26.39 -1.22 -0.28
C GLU A 349 25.74 -1.06 1.08
N ASN A 350 24.45 -0.72 1.14
CA ASN A 350 23.71 -0.57 2.38
C ASN A 350 23.42 -1.89 3.10
N VAL A 351 23.33 -3.01 2.35
CA VAL A 351 22.84 -4.29 2.93
C VAL A 351 23.86 -5.42 2.87
N ILE A 352 25.01 -5.21 2.20
CA ILE A 352 26.03 -6.25 2.08
C ILE A 352 26.48 -6.75 3.45
N GLY A 353 26.44 -8.07 3.62
CA GLY A 353 26.81 -8.73 4.87
C GLY A 353 25.77 -8.63 5.97
N ALA A 354 24.56 -8.12 5.71
CA ALA A 354 23.47 -8.14 6.69
C ALA A 354 23.13 -9.60 7.06
N PRO A 355 23.24 -9.97 8.37
CA PRO A 355 23.07 -11.35 8.79
C PRO A 355 21.59 -11.75 8.87
N VAL A 356 21.32 -13.02 8.60
CA VAL A 356 20.08 -13.69 8.99
C VAL A 356 20.30 -14.35 10.34
N TYR A 357 19.52 -13.98 11.35
CA TYR A 357 19.60 -14.52 12.70
C TYR A 357 18.66 -15.70 12.90
N ASP A 358 17.57 -15.78 12.13
CA ASP A 358 16.60 -16.88 12.16
C ASP A 358 16.23 -17.31 10.74
N THR A 359 16.71 -18.50 10.35
CA THR A 359 16.48 -19.09 9.02
C THR A 359 15.10 -19.73 8.85
N ASP A 360 14.32 -19.85 9.91
CA ASP A 360 12.92 -20.27 9.81
C ASP A 360 12.02 -19.11 9.40
N VAL A 361 12.37 -17.90 9.82
CA VAL A 361 11.66 -16.66 9.46
C VAL A 361 12.12 -16.12 8.09
N ILE A 362 13.45 -16.05 7.85
CA ILE A 362 14.02 -15.56 6.58
C ILE A 362 14.75 -16.72 5.91
N ARG A 363 14.11 -17.33 4.92
CA ARG A 363 14.66 -18.43 4.11
C ARG A 363 15.66 -17.93 3.07
N THR A 364 16.49 -18.84 2.56
CA THR A 364 17.41 -18.56 1.45
C THR A 364 16.76 -18.85 0.09
N LEU A 365 17.37 -18.36 -0.98
CA LEU A 365 16.92 -18.65 -2.36
C LEU A 365 16.94 -20.15 -2.68
N ASP A 366 17.87 -20.92 -2.09
CA ASP A 366 18.00 -22.36 -2.32
C ASP A 366 17.01 -23.18 -1.47
N ASN A 367 16.49 -22.62 -0.39
CA ASN A 367 15.51 -23.26 0.50
C ASN A 367 14.35 -22.31 0.84
N PRO A 368 13.56 -21.86 -0.15
CA PRO A 368 12.47 -20.93 0.06
C PRO A 368 11.27 -21.59 0.77
N VAL A 369 10.39 -20.77 1.33
CA VAL A 369 9.09 -21.20 1.86
C VAL A 369 8.25 -21.81 0.74
N MET A 370 8.24 -21.16 -0.42
CA MET A 370 7.49 -21.59 -1.61
C MET A 370 8.23 -21.15 -2.88
N LYS A 371 8.26 -22.00 -3.90
CA LYS A 371 8.96 -21.70 -5.16
C LYS A 371 8.22 -20.71 -6.05
N ALA A 372 6.90 -20.69 -6.00
CA ALA A 372 6.06 -19.73 -6.72
C ALA A 372 5.35 -18.83 -5.70
N PRO A 373 5.42 -17.52 -5.87
CA PRO A 373 4.99 -16.61 -4.83
C PRO A 373 3.57 -16.12 -4.97
N GLY A 374 3.30 -15.35 -4.08
CA GLY A 374 2.23 -14.62 -3.59
C GLY A 374 1.20 -14.02 -4.57
N ILE A 375 1.57 -13.23 -5.52
CA ILE A 375 0.65 -12.47 -6.40
C ILE A 375 0.83 -12.91 -7.84
N GLY A 376 -0.27 -13.24 -8.54
CA GLY A 376 -0.27 -13.54 -9.96
C GLY A 376 -1.25 -12.66 -10.72
N VAL A 377 -0.99 -12.46 -12.00
CA VAL A 377 -1.89 -11.77 -12.92
C VAL A 377 -2.57 -12.82 -13.80
N LEU A 378 -3.90 -12.78 -13.85
CA LEU A 378 -4.72 -13.66 -14.70
C LEU A 378 -5.22 -12.87 -15.90
N TYR A 379 -5.16 -13.45 -17.08
CA TYR A 379 -5.62 -12.84 -18.34
C TYR A 379 -6.69 -13.69 -19.01
N GLY A 380 -7.56 -13.07 -19.81
CA GLY A 380 -8.57 -13.77 -20.58
C GLY A 380 -9.70 -12.86 -21.03
N ASN A 381 -10.74 -13.46 -21.62
CA ASN A 381 -11.85 -12.67 -22.13
C ASN A 381 -12.68 -11.98 -21.03
N LEU A 382 -12.55 -12.42 -19.75
CA LEU A 382 -13.17 -11.74 -18.61
C LEU A 382 -12.29 -10.59 -18.07
N ALA A 383 -10.97 -10.69 -18.24
CA ALA A 383 -9.99 -9.71 -17.77
C ALA A 383 -8.89 -9.46 -18.83
N PRO A 384 -9.19 -8.79 -19.95
CA PRO A 384 -8.23 -8.60 -21.04
C PRO A 384 -7.02 -7.73 -20.67
N GLU A 385 -7.15 -6.81 -19.70
CA GLU A 385 -6.04 -6.02 -19.16
C GLU A 385 -5.41 -6.68 -17.93
N GLY A 386 -6.02 -7.74 -17.40
CA GLY A 386 -5.55 -8.50 -16.26
C GLY A 386 -6.52 -8.49 -15.06
N ALA A 387 -6.31 -9.45 -14.18
CA ALA A 387 -6.94 -9.55 -12.86
C ALA A 387 -5.92 -10.11 -11.87
N ILE A 388 -6.02 -9.75 -10.60
CA ILE A 388 -5.01 -10.03 -9.58
C ILE A 388 -5.50 -11.09 -8.61
N ILE A 389 -4.62 -12.02 -8.29
CA ILE A 389 -4.86 -13.07 -7.31
C ILE A 389 -3.65 -13.27 -6.39
N LYS A 390 -3.92 -13.54 -5.11
CA LYS A 390 -2.88 -13.97 -4.15
C LYS A 390 -2.77 -15.49 -4.18
N ILE A 391 -1.86 -16.02 -4.99
CA ILE A 391 -1.72 -17.45 -5.27
C ILE A 391 -1.44 -18.27 -4.01
N ALA A 392 -0.54 -17.77 -3.14
CA ALA A 392 -0.18 -18.41 -1.89
C ALA A 392 -1.37 -18.63 -0.92
N ALA A 393 -2.47 -17.92 -1.15
CA ALA A 393 -3.68 -18.00 -0.32
C ALA A 393 -4.79 -18.87 -0.94
N VAL A 394 -4.57 -19.45 -2.12
CA VAL A 394 -5.56 -20.28 -2.82
C VAL A 394 -5.44 -21.73 -2.38
N PRO A 395 -6.53 -22.37 -1.95
CA PRO A 395 -6.54 -23.80 -1.68
C PRO A 395 -6.18 -24.62 -2.94
N GLU A 396 -5.45 -25.71 -2.76
CA GLU A 396 -4.96 -26.57 -3.86
C GLU A 396 -6.10 -27.06 -4.77
N ASN A 397 -7.25 -27.39 -4.20
CA ASN A 397 -8.43 -27.85 -4.93
C ASN A 397 -9.10 -26.76 -5.78
N LEU A 398 -8.73 -25.48 -5.60
CA LEU A 398 -9.25 -24.34 -6.35
C LEU A 398 -8.24 -23.76 -7.36
N MET A 399 -7.08 -24.36 -7.52
CA MET A 399 -6.08 -23.96 -8.52
C MET A 399 -6.62 -24.05 -9.96
N LYS A 400 -7.57 -24.97 -10.21
CA LYS A 400 -8.40 -25.06 -11.41
C LYS A 400 -9.86 -25.04 -11.00
N TYR A 401 -10.59 -24.07 -11.50
CA TYR A 401 -11.96 -23.82 -11.10
C TYR A 401 -12.87 -23.60 -12.30
N SER A 402 -14.09 -24.07 -12.20
CA SER A 402 -15.18 -23.79 -13.14
C SER A 402 -16.47 -23.64 -12.37
N GLY A 403 -17.13 -22.50 -12.45
CA GLY A 403 -18.36 -22.21 -11.67
C GLY A 403 -19.37 -21.38 -12.43
N THR A 404 -20.62 -21.46 -11.98
CA THR A 404 -21.73 -20.67 -12.53
C THR A 404 -21.75 -19.29 -11.90
N ALA A 405 -21.79 -18.24 -12.73
CA ALA A 405 -21.79 -16.86 -12.27
C ALA A 405 -23.07 -16.50 -11.51
N ARG A 406 -22.87 -15.95 -10.34
CA ARG A 406 -23.86 -15.23 -9.52
C ARG A 406 -23.42 -13.78 -9.46
N VAL A 407 -24.15 -12.88 -10.11
CA VAL A 407 -23.72 -11.50 -10.36
C VAL A 407 -24.45 -10.57 -9.42
N PHE A 408 -23.69 -9.68 -8.76
CA PHE A 408 -24.18 -8.67 -7.83
C PHE A 408 -23.61 -7.30 -8.23
N ASP A 409 -24.50 -6.29 -8.30
CA ASP A 409 -24.15 -4.92 -8.70
C ASP A 409 -23.65 -4.07 -7.50
N SER A 410 -23.59 -4.67 -6.32
CA SER A 410 -23.05 -4.05 -5.12
C SER A 410 -22.60 -5.07 -4.09
N LEU A 411 -21.72 -4.63 -3.18
CA LEU A 411 -21.31 -5.42 -2.01
C LEU A 411 -22.53 -5.81 -1.14
N ASP A 412 -23.48 -4.87 -0.95
CA ASP A 412 -24.67 -5.09 -0.11
C ASP A 412 -25.59 -6.16 -0.69
N GLU A 413 -25.79 -6.19 -2.02
CA GLU A 413 -26.56 -7.26 -2.68
C GLU A 413 -25.88 -8.62 -2.48
N GLY A 414 -24.57 -8.69 -2.67
CA GLY A 414 -23.80 -9.92 -2.46
C GLY A 414 -23.91 -10.40 -1.00
N LEU A 415 -23.68 -9.52 -0.03
CA LEU A 415 -23.82 -9.84 1.40
C LEU A 415 -25.24 -10.30 1.77
N LYS A 416 -26.25 -9.66 1.22
CA LYS A 416 -27.65 -10.07 1.43
C LYS A 416 -27.88 -11.48 0.88
N ALA A 417 -27.47 -11.76 -0.35
CA ALA A 417 -27.62 -13.08 -0.96
C ALA A 417 -26.89 -14.18 -0.17
N LEU A 418 -25.67 -13.88 0.32
CA LEU A 418 -24.91 -14.80 1.17
C LEU A 418 -25.64 -15.12 2.47
N ARG A 419 -26.13 -14.10 3.18
CA ARG A 419 -26.86 -14.23 4.46
C ARG A 419 -28.23 -14.91 4.30
N CYS A 420 -28.89 -14.76 3.14
CA CYS A 420 -30.15 -15.42 2.83
C CYS A 420 -29.99 -16.87 2.32
N GLY A 421 -28.77 -17.39 2.20
CA GLY A 421 -28.50 -18.75 1.70
C GLY A 421 -28.77 -18.94 0.20
N GLU A 422 -28.74 -17.88 -0.58
CA GLU A 422 -28.94 -17.92 -2.04
C GLU A 422 -27.69 -18.39 -2.80
N VAL A 423 -26.51 -18.27 -2.20
CA VAL A 423 -25.23 -18.73 -2.75
C VAL A 423 -25.10 -20.23 -2.58
N LYS A 424 -24.63 -20.91 -3.63
CA LYS A 424 -24.47 -22.37 -3.64
C LYS A 424 -22.99 -22.75 -3.75
N PRO A 425 -22.58 -23.93 -3.22
CA PRO A 425 -21.26 -24.46 -3.45
C PRO A 425 -20.92 -24.52 -4.94
N GLY A 426 -19.74 -24.01 -5.30
CA GLY A 426 -19.26 -23.96 -6.67
C GLY A 426 -19.68 -22.73 -7.48
N ASP A 427 -20.43 -21.78 -6.91
CA ASP A 427 -20.80 -20.54 -7.59
C ASP A 427 -19.57 -19.63 -7.79
N ALA A 428 -19.50 -18.96 -8.96
CA ALA A 428 -18.60 -17.85 -9.23
C ALA A 428 -19.29 -16.53 -8.83
N LEU A 429 -18.89 -15.97 -7.68
CA LEU A 429 -19.52 -14.81 -7.06
C LEU A 429 -18.93 -13.53 -7.65
N VAL A 430 -19.65 -12.89 -8.58
CA VAL A 430 -19.17 -11.71 -9.29
C VAL A 430 -19.73 -10.44 -8.64
N LEU A 431 -18.84 -9.68 -8.01
CA LEU A 431 -19.13 -8.36 -7.41
C LEU A 431 -18.61 -7.27 -8.35
N ARG A 432 -19.47 -6.58 -9.05
CA ARG A 432 -19.10 -5.57 -10.07
C ARG A 432 -19.47 -4.15 -9.66
N PHE A 433 -18.96 -3.17 -10.41
CA PHE A 433 -19.04 -1.74 -10.12
C PHE A 433 -18.36 -1.32 -8.83
N MET A 434 -17.39 -2.11 -8.36
CA MET A 434 -16.58 -1.81 -7.20
C MET A 434 -15.23 -1.16 -7.57
N GLY A 435 -14.96 -1.00 -8.86
CA GLY A 435 -13.79 -0.35 -9.41
C GLY A 435 -13.69 1.15 -9.09
N LEU A 436 -12.64 1.81 -9.59
CA LEU A 436 -12.36 3.22 -9.29
C LEU A 436 -13.45 4.16 -9.81
N LYS A 437 -13.93 3.93 -11.02
CA LYS A 437 -15.02 4.70 -11.64
C LYS A 437 -16.39 4.26 -11.11
N GLY A 438 -16.50 3.02 -10.63
CA GLY A 438 -17.72 2.46 -10.08
C GLY A 438 -17.98 2.92 -8.64
N ARG A 439 -17.11 2.53 -7.73
CA ARG A 439 -17.21 2.82 -6.28
C ARG A 439 -15.85 3.05 -5.62
N PHE A 440 -15.01 3.90 -6.23
CA PHE A 440 -13.74 4.40 -5.64
C PHE A 440 -12.70 3.31 -5.38
N GLY A 441 -12.82 2.13 -6.00
CA GLY A 441 -11.98 0.97 -5.72
C GLY A 441 -12.28 0.32 -4.36
N THR A 442 -13.57 0.16 -4.05
CA THR A 442 -14.01 -0.44 -2.79
C THR A 442 -13.48 -1.86 -2.64
N THR A 443 -13.12 -2.24 -1.41
CA THR A 443 -12.65 -3.58 -1.09
C THR A 443 -13.81 -4.57 -0.90
N ALA A 444 -13.64 -5.80 -1.41
CA ALA A 444 -14.55 -6.92 -1.18
C ALA A 444 -14.22 -7.71 0.13
N PHE A 445 -13.39 -7.15 1.00
CA PHE A 445 -12.90 -7.82 2.21
C PHE A 445 -14.02 -8.33 3.11
N THR A 446 -15.02 -7.49 3.41
CA THR A 446 -16.16 -7.89 4.28
C THR A 446 -16.92 -9.09 3.71
N PHE A 447 -17.10 -9.13 2.37
CA PHE A 447 -17.76 -10.27 1.72
C PHE A 447 -16.94 -11.56 1.86
N GLN A 448 -15.64 -11.46 1.68
CA GLN A 448 -14.73 -12.58 1.81
C GLN A 448 -14.68 -13.12 3.26
N GLU A 449 -14.67 -12.23 4.25
CA GLU A 449 -14.69 -12.64 5.67
C GLU A 449 -16.00 -13.34 6.06
N GLU A 450 -17.15 -12.87 5.57
CA GLU A 450 -18.42 -13.56 5.81
C GLU A 450 -18.49 -14.91 5.08
N LEU A 451 -17.97 -14.99 3.83
CA LEU A 451 -17.89 -16.27 3.10
C LEU A 451 -16.95 -17.26 3.82
N LYS A 452 -15.84 -16.81 4.38
CA LYS A 452 -14.90 -17.61 5.18
C LYS A 452 -15.57 -18.26 6.39
N GLY A 453 -16.59 -17.58 6.95
CA GLY A 453 -17.42 -18.13 8.03
C GLY A 453 -18.30 -19.31 7.61
N ILE A 454 -18.41 -19.63 6.31
CA ILE A 454 -19.19 -20.73 5.75
C ILE A 454 -18.26 -21.69 5.00
N PRO A 455 -17.62 -22.67 5.67
CA PRO A 455 -16.54 -23.48 5.10
C PRO A 455 -16.90 -24.20 3.79
N GLU A 456 -18.14 -24.65 3.64
CA GLU A 456 -18.60 -25.32 2.42
C GLU A 456 -18.55 -24.39 1.20
N LEU A 457 -18.96 -23.13 1.35
CA LEU A 457 -18.92 -22.13 0.29
C LEU A 457 -17.49 -21.63 0.07
N TYR A 458 -16.75 -21.34 1.14
CA TYR A 458 -15.39 -20.83 1.07
C TYR A 458 -14.43 -21.75 0.32
N ASN A 459 -14.59 -23.08 0.50
CA ASN A 459 -13.74 -24.08 -0.14
C ASN A 459 -14.18 -24.47 -1.56
N THR A 460 -15.26 -23.90 -2.08
CA THR A 460 -15.83 -24.29 -3.38
C THR A 460 -16.16 -23.13 -4.30
N CYS A 461 -16.37 -21.92 -3.77
CA CYS A 461 -16.71 -20.75 -4.55
C CYS A 461 -15.49 -19.90 -4.93
N ALA A 462 -15.61 -19.14 -6.03
CA ALA A 462 -14.70 -18.07 -6.38
C ALA A 462 -15.35 -16.71 -6.10
N ILE A 463 -14.57 -15.73 -5.62
CA ILE A 463 -14.98 -14.31 -5.59
C ILE A 463 -14.24 -13.59 -6.70
N ILE A 464 -14.97 -12.88 -7.57
CA ILE A 464 -14.43 -12.17 -8.73
C ILE A 464 -14.96 -10.73 -8.69
N THR A 465 -14.08 -9.74 -8.71
CA THR A 465 -14.49 -8.33 -8.61
C THR A 465 -13.57 -7.39 -9.38
N ASP A 466 -14.14 -6.31 -9.92
CA ASP A 466 -13.40 -5.15 -10.41
C ASP A 466 -12.98 -4.20 -9.27
N GLY A 467 -13.37 -4.50 -8.03
CA GLY A 467 -12.88 -3.88 -6.82
C GLY A 467 -11.55 -4.47 -6.35
N ARG A 468 -11.23 -4.23 -5.09
CA ARG A 468 -9.96 -4.64 -4.48
C ARG A 468 -10.17 -5.65 -3.37
N PHE A 469 -9.07 -6.27 -2.99
CA PHE A 469 -8.99 -7.07 -1.78
C PHE A 469 -7.99 -6.49 -0.79
N SER A 470 -8.21 -6.74 0.49
CA SER A 470 -7.24 -6.45 1.55
C SER A 470 -6.02 -7.39 1.45
N GLY A 471 -4.89 -6.96 2.01
CA GLY A 471 -3.70 -7.82 2.17
C GLY A 471 -3.97 -9.10 2.99
N GLY A 472 -5.05 -9.13 3.79
CA GLY A 472 -5.51 -10.31 4.55
C GLY A 472 -6.35 -11.31 3.77
N THR A 473 -6.58 -11.09 2.48
CA THR A 473 -7.45 -11.93 1.66
C THR A 473 -6.90 -13.33 1.46
N SER A 474 -7.79 -14.33 1.49
CA SER A 474 -7.50 -15.75 1.28
C SER A 474 -8.61 -16.42 0.45
N GLY A 475 -8.43 -17.68 0.06
CA GLY A 475 -9.36 -18.40 -0.82
C GLY A 475 -9.18 -18.03 -2.29
N LEU A 476 -10.09 -18.48 -3.16
CA LEU A 476 -10.10 -18.12 -4.59
C LEU A 476 -10.74 -16.74 -4.76
N SER A 477 -9.96 -15.71 -4.45
CA SER A 477 -10.38 -14.30 -4.50
C SER A 477 -9.61 -13.55 -5.57
N ILE A 478 -10.30 -13.18 -6.65
CA ILE A 478 -9.74 -12.54 -7.84
C ILE A 478 -10.27 -11.10 -7.89
N GLY A 479 -9.38 -10.14 -7.73
CA GLY A 479 -9.70 -8.71 -7.72
C GLY A 479 -9.08 -7.95 -8.88
N TYR A 480 -9.32 -6.63 -8.90
CA TYR A 480 -8.72 -5.71 -9.89
C TYR A 480 -9.03 -6.09 -11.33
N VAL A 481 -10.16 -6.80 -11.58
CA VAL A 481 -10.54 -7.19 -12.94
C VAL A 481 -10.63 -5.96 -13.83
N SER A 482 -9.78 -5.93 -14.85
CA SER A 482 -9.63 -4.78 -15.74
C SER A 482 -9.84 -5.16 -17.20
N PRO A 483 -10.56 -4.29 -17.97
CA PRO A 483 -11.25 -3.05 -17.56
C PRO A 483 -12.42 -3.29 -16.61
N GLU A 484 -12.65 -2.31 -15.69
CA GLU A 484 -13.74 -2.39 -14.71
C GLU A 484 -15.14 -2.28 -15.35
N ALA A 485 -16.17 -2.75 -14.67
CA ALA A 485 -17.55 -2.75 -15.19
C ALA A 485 -18.07 -1.36 -15.60
N ALA A 486 -17.71 -0.32 -14.85
CA ALA A 486 -18.09 1.07 -15.15
C ALA A 486 -17.48 1.61 -16.45
N LEU A 487 -16.44 0.98 -16.97
CA LEU A 487 -15.80 1.27 -18.28
C LEU A 487 -16.22 0.28 -19.37
N VAL A 488 -17.37 -0.37 -19.23
CA VAL A 488 -17.86 -1.41 -20.15
C VAL A 488 -16.89 -2.60 -20.25
N GLY A 489 -16.11 -2.85 -19.19
CA GLY A 489 -15.25 -4.03 -19.10
C GLY A 489 -16.08 -5.32 -19.12
N PRO A 490 -15.49 -6.46 -19.56
CA PRO A 490 -16.21 -7.74 -19.67
C PRO A 490 -16.90 -8.19 -18.38
N ILE A 491 -16.35 -7.85 -17.22
CA ILE A 491 -16.98 -8.12 -15.92
C ILE A 491 -18.35 -7.43 -15.78
N GLY A 492 -18.56 -6.28 -16.44
CA GLY A 492 -19.86 -5.61 -16.51
C GLY A 492 -20.88 -6.35 -17.40
N LEU A 493 -20.41 -7.19 -18.30
CA LEU A 493 -21.22 -7.87 -19.33
C LEU A 493 -21.63 -9.29 -18.94
N ILE A 494 -21.01 -9.87 -17.91
CA ILE A 494 -21.34 -11.21 -17.40
C ILE A 494 -22.75 -11.23 -16.83
N LYS A 495 -23.48 -12.32 -17.03
CA LYS A 495 -24.87 -12.52 -16.56
C LYS A 495 -24.96 -13.71 -15.63
N ASN A 496 -25.98 -13.70 -14.77
CA ASN A 496 -26.31 -14.87 -13.96
C ASN A 496 -26.49 -16.11 -14.85
N GLY A 497 -25.82 -17.21 -14.51
CA GLY A 497 -25.86 -18.46 -15.26
C GLY A 497 -24.74 -18.64 -16.30
N ASP A 498 -23.97 -17.59 -16.65
CA ASP A 498 -22.74 -17.76 -17.44
C ASP A 498 -21.73 -18.62 -16.64
N VAL A 499 -20.86 -19.35 -17.34
CA VAL A 499 -19.83 -20.15 -16.70
C VAL A 499 -18.49 -19.42 -16.74
N VAL A 500 -17.80 -19.37 -15.60
CA VAL A 500 -16.46 -18.81 -15.48
C VAL A 500 -15.46 -19.92 -15.22
N ASP A 501 -14.39 -19.95 -16.04
CA ASP A 501 -13.25 -20.83 -15.89
C ASP A 501 -12.03 -20.05 -15.39
N VAL A 502 -11.35 -20.58 -14.38
CA VAL A 502 -10.09 -20.06 -13.86
C VAL A 502 -9.06 -21.19 -13.85
N ASP A 503 -7.91 -20.96 -14.44
CA ASP A 503 -6.74 -21.84 -14.35
C ASP A 503 -5.54 -21.00 -13.89
N ILE A 504 -5.18 -21.13 -12.60
CA ILE A 504 -4.14 -20.32 -11.98
C ILE A 504 -2.75 -20.72 -12.52
N GLU A 505 -2.54 -21.99 -12.81
CA GLU A 505 -1.28 -22.46 -13.39
C GLU A 505 -1.04 -21.87 -14.79
N LYS A 506 -2.13 -21.72 -15.58
CA LYS A 506 -2.08 -21.12 -16.91
C LYS A 506 -2.28 -19.59 -16.91
N ARG A 507 -2.41 -18.97 -15.75
CA ARG A 507 -2.68 -17.55 -15.61
C ARG A 507 -3.92 -17.09 -16.41
N SER A 508 -5.00 -17.86 -16.39
CA SER A 508 -6.17 -17.57 -17.21
C SER A 508 -7.48 -17.43 -16.44
N ILE A 509 -8.32 -16.50 -16.88
CA ILE A 509 -9.69 -16.28 -16.41
C ILE A 509 -10.61 -15.97 -17.60
N ASN A 510 -11.61 -16.82 -17.83
CA ASN A 510 -12.49 -16.69 -18.98
C ASN A 510 -13.96 -16.93 -18.60
N MET A 511 -14.88 -16.23 -19.26
CA MET A 511 -16.28 -16.60 -19.30
C MET A 511 -16.58 -17.38 -20.58
N ARG A 512 -17.41 -18.43 -20.48
CA ARG A 512 -17.85 -19.26 -21.64
C ARG A 512 -18.95 -18.55 -22.43
N VAL A 513 -18.62 -17.37 -22.96
CA VAL A 513 -19.50 -16.56 -23.80
C VAL A 513 -18.75 -16.23 -25.07
N SER A 514 -19.41 -16.32 -26.24
CA SER A 514 -18.75 -16.03 -27.51
C SER A 514 -18.44 -14.54 -27.67
N ASP A 515 -17.43 -14.22 -28.48
CA ASP A 515 -17.02 -12.83 -28.74
C ASP A 515 -18.16 -12.01 -29.36
N GLU A 516 -19.02 -12.65 -30.18
CA GLU A 516 -20.19 -12.00 -30.78
C GLU A 516 -21.20 -11.60 -29.70
N GLU A 517 -21.48 -12.51 -28.76
CA GLU A 517 -22.40 -12.22 -27.66
C GLU A 517 -21.82 -11.17 -26.72
N ILE A 518 -20.50 -11.20 -26.41
CA ILE A 518 -19.82 -10.16 -25.63
C ILE A 518 -19.98 -8.79 -26.29
N LYS A 519 -19.73 -8.69 -27.62
CA LYS A 519 -19.91 -7.45 -28.39
C LYS A 519 -21.35 -6.96 -28.36
N LYS A 520 -22.32 -7.89 -28.51
CA LYS A 520 -23.75 -7.56 -28.41
C LYS A 520 -24.10 -7.00 -27.04
N ARG A 521 -23.67 -7.68 -25.95
CA ARG A 521 -23.91 -7.21 -24.57
C ARG A 521 -23.27 -5.85 -24.32
N ALA A 522 -22.08 -5.59 -24.87
CA ALA A 522 -21.41 -4.29 -24.76
C ALA A 522 -22.19 -3.17 -25.45
N ALA A 523 -22.79 -3.45 -26.61
CA ALA A 523 -23.62 -2.47 -27.32
C ALA A 523 -24.95 -2.14 -26.60
N GLU A 524 -25.48 -3.09 -25.83
CA GLU A 524 -26.70 -2.95 -25.02
C GLU A 524 -26.43 -2.42 -23.62
N PHE A 525 -25.15 -2.35 -23.20
CA PHE A 525 -24.77 -2.00 -21.84
C PHE A 525 -25.04 -0.52 -21.54
N SER A 526 -25.70 -0.27 -20.41
CA SER A 526 -25.95 1.08 -19.91
C SER A 526 -25.74 1.13 -18.42
N TRP A 527 -24.82 1.96 -17.98
CA TRP A 527 -24.59 2.26 -16.57
C TRP A 527 -24.17 3.72 -16.43
N THR A 528 -24.60 4.34 -15.35
CA THR A 528 -24.26 5.74 -15.06
C THR A 528 -23.92 5.88 -13.58
N PHE A 529 -22.81 6.53 -13.30
CA PHE A 529 -22.40 6.81 -11.92
C PHE A 529 -23.47 7.64 -11.19
N PRO A 530 -23.92 7.22 -9.99
CA PRO A 530 -24.99 7.89 -9.25
C PRO A 530 -24.47 9.15 -8.53
N LYS A 531 -24.26 10.23 -9.29
CA LYS A 531 -23.64 11.48 -8.82
C LYS A 531 -24.28 12.10 -7.58
N ASN A 532 -25.61 11.98 -7.46
CA ASN A 532 -26.36 12.62 -6.37
C ASN A 532 -26.17 11.91 -5.03
N ASP A 533 -25.66 10.69 -5.03
CA ASP A 533 -25.50 9.87 -3.83
C ASP A 533 -24.17 10.14 -3.12
N TYR A 534 -23.28 10.93 -3.74
CA TYR A 534 -21.92 11.12 -3.24
C TYR A 534 -21.52 12.59 -3.08
N PRO A 535 -20.67 12.91 -2.07
CA PRO A 535 -20.12 14.24 -1.87
C PRO A 535 -19.26 14.72 -3.06
N ARG A 536 -19.11 16.04 -3.17
CA ARG A 536 -18.41 16.70 -4.27
C ARG A 536 -17.02 16.12 -4.57
N TYR A 537 -16.22 15.84 -3.55
CA TYR A 537 -14.86 15.33 -3.75
C TYR A 537 -14.85 13.99 -4.48
N LEU A 538 -15.71 13.06 -4.09
CA LEU A 538 -15.81 11.75 -4.73
C LEU A 538 -16.32 11.83 -6.18
N ASN A 539 -17.20 12.77 -6.47
CA ASN A 539 -17.61 13.05 -7.85
C ASN A 539 -16.44 13.57 -8.72
N LEU A 540 -15.58 14.43 -8.15
CA LEU A 540 -14.37 14.88 -8.83
C LEU A 540 -13.36 13.74 -9.01
N PHE A 541 -13.23 12.88 -8.02
CA PHE A 541 -12.37 11.71 -8.08
C PHE A 541 -12.77 10.80 -9.24
N VAL A 542 -14.03 10.34 -9.29
CA VAL A 542 -14.52 9.45 -10.36
C VAL A 542 -14.36 10.07 -11.75
N LYS A 543 -14.55 11.39 -11.87
CA LYS A 543 -14.36 12.08 -13.14
C LYS A 543 -12.92 12.02 -13.66
N ASN A 544 -11.93 12.14 -12.76
CA ASN A 544 -10.53 12.37 -13.13
C ASN A 544 -9.61 11.17 -12.89
N VAL A 545 -10.05 10.14 -12.15
CA VAL A 545 -9.22 8.96 -11.88
C VAL A 545 -9.10 8.08 -13.13
N GLY A 546 -7.88 7.60 -13.40
CA GLY A 546 -7.58 6.64 -14.45
C GLY A 546 -7.83 5.19 -14.04
N SER A 547 -7.47 4.25 -14.93
CA SER A 547 -7.69 2.82 -14.71
C SER A 547 -6.84 2.24 -13.55
N MET A 548 -7.30 1.13 -12.98
CA MET A 548 -6.54 0.38 -11.98
C MET A 548 -5.21 -0.13 -12.52
N ALA A 549 -5.18 -0.61 -13.77
CA ALA A 549 -3.96 -1.11 -14.40
C ALA A 549 -2.85 -0.05 -14.52
N LYS A 550 -3.22 1.23 -14.50
CA LYS A 550 -2.29 2.37 -14.46
C LYS A 550 -2.07 2.95 -13.06
N GLY A 551 -2.50 2.24 -12.02
CA GLY A 551 -2.32 2.67 -10.64
C GLY A 551 -3.39 3.62 -10.10
N GLY A 552 -4.49 3.90 -10.82
CA GLY A 552 -5.55 4.79 -10.34
C GLY A 552 -5.07 6.22 -10.07
N ILE A 553 -4.28 6.76 -10.95
CA ILE A 553 -3.76 8.14 -10.93
C ILE A 553 -4.74 9.12 -11.56
N TRP A 554 -4.48 10.42 -11.43
CA TRP A 554 -5.24 11.42 -12.18
C TRP A 554 -4.97 11.31 -13.69
N GLU A 555 -6.03 11.22 -14.50
CA GLU A 555 -5.91 11.37 -15.96
C GLU A 555 -5.57 12.82 -16.28
N ARG A 556 -4.48 13.02 -17.04
CA ARG A 556 -4.02 14.36 -17.49
C ARG A 556 -4.81 14.84 -18.69
#